data_6fe160d93c2e9ae33139c8716e994011
#
_entry.id   6fe160d93c2e9ae33139c8716e994011
#
_cell.length_a   1.000
_cell.length_b   1.000
_cell.length_c   1.000
_cell.angle_alpha   90.00
_cell.angle_beta   90.00
_cell.angle_gamma   90.00
#
_symmetry.space_group_name_H-M   'P 1'
#
loop_
_entity.id
_entity.type
_entity.pdbx_description
1 polymer ?
#
loop_
_entity_poly.entity_id
_entity_poly.type
_entity_poly.pdbx_seq_one_letter_code
_entity_poly.pdbx_strand_id
1 'polypeptide(L)'
;MISSVGLEHYLDRVGVTGSNPVSPTMTKKIFLTPIVTLGIIFIALGLRWMLVDEPWMLDKVANEERLNMTFDQLFSEEINQTLPGYLKQIYRFFGLWVSIIGIFIVSFAKTKFIENKAFSKNLLICIGLMVISAQTMACFLIPSSPFIYLGWGSILMFLVSLWGYSKLS
;
A
#
# COMPACT_ATOMS: atom_id res chain seq x y z
N MET A 1 11.80 14.55 -65.01
CA MET A 1 11.27 15.27 -63.81
C MET A 1 10.34 14.36 -63.06
N ILE A 2 10.81 13.76 -61.99
CA ILE A 2 10.00 12.90 -61.12
C ILE A 2 9.35 13.85 -60.09
N SER A 3 8.03 13.87 -60.11
CA SER A 3 7.20 14.76 -59.31
C SER A 3 7.43 14.50 -57.81
N SER A 4 7.70 15.57 -57.05
CA SER A 4 7.87 15.60 -55.62
C SER A 4 6.66 15.07 -54.81
N VAL A 5 5.50 14.94 -55.43
CA VAL A 5 4.26 14.45 -54.81
C VAL A 5 4.30 12.95 -54.48
N GLY A 6 5.15 12.15 -55.15
CA GLY A 6 5.26 10.71 -54.90
C GLY A 6 6.09 10.36 -53.67
N LEU A 7 6.98 11.27 -53.19
CA LEU A 7 7.84 11.01 -52.06
C LEU A 7 7.14 11.26 -50.71
N GLU A 8 6.26 12.25 -50.65
CA GLU A 8 5.47 12.52 -49.42
C GLU A 8 4.51 11.39 -49.09
N HIS A 9 3.90 10.76 -50.09
CA HIS A 9 2.98 9.63 -49.87
C HIS A 9 3.68 8.32 -49.47
N TYR A 10 4.99 8.22 -49.72
CA TYR A 10 5.76 7.02 -49.32
C TYR A 10 6.27 7.12 -47.86
N LEU A 11 6.56 8.32 -47.40
CA LEU A 11 6.99 8.55 -46.00
C LEU A 11 5.85 8.42 -45.00
N ASP A 12 4.61 8.66 -45.41
CA ASP A 12 3.42 8.46 -44.56
C ASP A 12 3.07 6.95 -44.34
N ARG A 13 3.61 6.05 -45.17
CA ARG A 13 3.40 4.60 -45.02
C ARG A 13 4.45 3.88 -44.20
N VAL A 14 5.58 4.48 -43.92
CA VAL A 14 6.54 3.97 -42.95
C VAL A 14 6.06 4.46 -41.57
N GLY A 15 5.01 3.81 -41.08
CA GLY A 15 4.58 4.00 -39.70
C GLY A 15 5.77 3.73 -38.79
N VAL A 16 6.42 4.80 -38.35
CA VAL A 16 7.23 4.76 -37.15
C VAL A 16 6.31 4.22 -36.05
N THR A 17 6.50 2.99 -35.65
CA THR A 17 5.88 2.40 -34.45
C THR A 17 6.40 3.19 -33.26
N GLY A 18 5.98 4.44 -33.16
CA GLY A 18 6.10 5.24 -31.97
C GLY A 18 5.22 4.55 -30.91
N SER A 19 5.79 4.26 -29.78
CA SER A 19 5.06 3.81 -28.61
C SER A 19 3.80 4.66 -28.46
N ASN A 20 2.61 4.06 -28.66
CA ASN A 20 1.35 4.78 -28.51
C ASN A 20 1.33 5.47 -27.15
N PRO A 21 1.18 6.79 -27.07
CA PRO A 21 1.13 7.47 -25.77
C PRO A 21 -0.04 6.88 -25.00
N VAL A 22 0.25 6.43 -23.78
CA VAL A 22 -0.76 5.88 -22.87
C VAL A 22 -1.86 6.94 -22.70
N SER A 23 -3.11 6.55 -22.94
CA SER A 23 -4.22 7.51 -22.88
C SER A 23 -4.30 8.16 -21.48
N PRO A 24 -4.66 9.45 -21.35
CA PRO A 24 -4.77 10.14 -20.05
C PRO A 24 -5.65 9.39 -19.04
N THR A 25 -6.72 8.76 -19.53
CA THR A 25 -7.62 7.94 -18.69
C THR A 25 -6.93 6.69 -18.14
N MET A 26 -6.10 6.04 -18.96
CA MET A 26 -5.34 4.85 -18.55
C MET A 26 -4.25 5.23 -17.55
N THR A 27 -3.54 6.33 -17.78
CA THR A 27 -2.53 6.87 -16.87
C THR A 27 -3.13 7.19 -15.49
N LYS A 28 -4.30 7.83 -15.47
CA LYS A 28 -5.03 8.13 -14.22
C LYS A 28 -5.41 6.85 -13.46
N LYS A 29 -5.84 5.79 -14.18
CA LYS A 29 -6.12 4.48 -13.57
C LYS A 29 -4.85 3.85 -12.97
N ILE A 30 -3.73 3.86 -13.68
CA ILE A 30 -2.45 3.32 -13.18
C ILE A 30 -2.01 4.04 -11.90
N PHE A 31 -2.24 5.35 -11.81
CA PHE A 31 -1.97 6.13 -10.61
C PHE A 31 -2.91 5.76 -9.45
N LEU A 32 -4.22 5.75 -9.67
CA LEU A 32 -5.21 5.66 -8.61
C LEU A 32 -5.50 4.25 -8.13
N THR A 33 -5.51 3.25 -9.03
CA THR A 33 -5.88 1.87 -8.66
C THR A 33 -5.00 1.31 -7.53
N PRO A 34 -3.65 1.42 -7.58
CA PRO A 34 -2.82 0.93 -6.50
C PRO A 34 -3.09 1.65 -5.16
N ILE A 35 -3.33 2.96 -5.18
CA ILE A 35 -3.64 3.74 -3.98
C ILE A 35 -4.94 3.26 -3.33
N VAL A 36 -5.99 3.11 -4.13
CA VAL A 36 -7.29 2.63 -3.64
C VAL A 36 -7.17 1.20 -3.11
N THR A 37 -6.42 0.34 -3.81
CA THR A 37 -6.17 -1.04 -3.38
C THR A 37 -5.43 -1.07 -2.03
N LEU A 38 -4.39 -0.25 -1.86
CA LEU A 38 -3.69 -0.10 -0.57
C LEU A 38 -4.64 0.31 0.55
N GLY A 39 -5.49 1.31 0.29
CA GLY A 39 -6.47 1.76 1.28
C GLY A 39 -7.46 0.65 1.67
N ILE A 40 -7.95 -0.13 0.69
CA ILE A 40 -8.83 -1.28 0.95
C ILE A 40 -8.12 -2.37 1.76
N ILE A 41 -6.86 -2.67 1.45
CA ILE A 41 -6.05 -3.63 2.21
C ILE A 41 -5.91 -3.17 3.66
N PHE A 42 -5.64 -1.89 3.91
CA PHE A 42 -5.52 -1.35 5.26
C PHE A 42 -6.84 -1.43 6.03
N ILE A 43 -7.97 -1.14 5.39
CA ILE A 43 -9.29 -1.33 6.01
C ILE A 43 -9.48 -2.80 6.41
N ALA A 44 -9.22 -3.73 5.50
CA ALA A 44 -9.39 -5.15 5.75
C ALA A 44 -8.48 -5.67 6.88
N LEU A 45 -7.21 -5.26 6.90
CA LEU A 45 -6.26 -5.62 7.95
C LEU A 45 -6.66 -5.04 9.30
N GLY A 46 -7.01 -3.76 9.34
CA GLY A 46 -7.42 -3.11 10.57
C GLY A 46 -8.67 -3.74 11.16
N LEU A 47 -9.67 -4.04 10.32
CA LEU A 47 -10.88 -4.77 10.74
C LEU A 47 -10.52 -6.18 11.27
N ARG A 48 -9.57 -6.88 10.63
CA ARG A 48 -9.12 -8.19 11.10
C ARG A 48 -8.55 -8.13 12.51
N TRP A 49 -7.67 -7.15 12.81
CA TRP A 49 -7.13 -6.97 14.17
C TRP A 49 -8.21 -6.56 15.19
N MET A 50 -9.25 -5.84 14.76
CA MET A 50 -10.35 -5.45 15.65
C MET A 50 -11.29 -6.60 16.00
N LEU A 51 -11.56 -7.50 15.05
CA LEU A 51 -12.63 -8.51 15.16
C LEU A 51 -12.15 -9.86 15.67
N VAL A 52 -10.86 -10.20 15.50
CA VAL A 52 -10.30 -11.46 15.99
C VAL A 52 -10.21 -11.44 17.52
N ASP A 53 -10.50 -12.59 18.15
CA ASP A 53 -10.47 -12.70 19.61
C ASP A 53 -9.06 -12.66 20.19
N GLU A 54 -8.09 -13.24 19.50
CA GLU A 54 -6.68 -13.30 19.89
C GLU A 54 -5.81 -12.66 18.80
N PRO A 55 -5.85 -11.32 18.65
CA PRO A 55 -5.19 -10.64 17.53
C PRO A 55 -3.66 -10.79 17.54
N TRP A 56 -3.03 -11.03 18.66
CA TRP A 56 -1.60 -11.33 18.75
C TRP A 56 -1.20 -12.63 18.04
N MET A 57 -2.15 -13.55 17.86
CA MET A 57 -1.92 -14.81 17.14
C MET A 57 -1.81 -14.63 15.63
N LEU A 58 -2.22 -13.48 15.08
CA LEU A 58 -2.07 -13.18 13.65
C LEU A 58 -0.60 -13.07 13.23
N ASP A 59 0.28 -12.80 14.19
CA ASP A 59 1.72 -12.69 14.01
C ASP A 59 2.48 -13.49 15.10
N LYS A 60 1.95 -14.67 15.41
CA LYS A 60 2.41 -15.51 16.53
C LYS A 60 3.92 -15.74 16.49
N VAL A 61 4.43 -16.20 15.34
CA VAL A 61 5.85 -16.60 15.21
C VAL A 61 6.78 -15.43 15.54
N ALA A 62 6.56 -14.29 14.92
CA ALA A 62 7.39 -13.11 15.16
C ALA A 62 7.26 -12.57 16.60
N ASN A 63 6.07 -12.63 17.17
CA ASN A 63 5.86 -12.21 18.55
C ASN A 63 6.54 -13.14 19.55
N GLU A 64 6.42 -14.46 19.40
CA GLU A 64 7.04 -15.43 20.30
C GLU A 64 8.57 -15.42 20.17
N GLU A 65 9.13 -15.28 18.97
CA GLU A 65 10.57 -15.07 18.78
C GLU A 65 11.08 -13.83 19.52
N ARG A 66 10.33 -12.74 19.45
CA ARG A 66 10.71 -11.50 20.09
C ARG A 66 10.60 -11.53 21.60
N LEU A 67 9.62 -12.25 22.11
CA LEU A 67 9.43 -12.49 23.54
C LEU A 67 10.39 -13.54 24.10
N ASN A 68 11.00 -14.35 23.23
CA ASN A 68 11.79 -15.52 23.59
C ASN A 68 11.01 -16.54 24.46
N MET A 69 9.70 -16.58 24.27
CA MET A 69 8.79 -17.51 24.95
C MET A 69 7.47 -17.62 24.17
N THR A 70 6.72 -18.71 24.39
CA THR A 70 5.39 -18.87 23.80
C THR A 70 4.35 -18.05 24.54
N PHE A 71 3.24 -17.73 23.88
CA PHE A 71 2.11 -17.07 24.55
C PHE A 71 1.50 -17.90 25.66
N ASP A 72 1.49 -19.25 25.53
CA ASP A 72 1.01 -20.15 26.55
C ASP A 72 1.87 -20.03 27.82
N GLN A 73 3.19 -19.98 27.69
CA GLN A 73 4.11 -19.75 28.81
C GLN A 73 3.91 -18.35 29.41
N LEU A 74 3.82 -17.33 28.57
CA LEU A 74 3.63 -15.95 29.02
C LEU A 74 2.36 -15.77 29.84
N PHE A 75 1.25 -16.37 29.41
CA PHE A 75 -0.05 -16.20 30.06
C PHE A 75 -0.30 -17.17 31.22
N SER A 76 0.50 -18.22 31.37
CA SER A 76 0.40 -19.12 32.50
C SER A 76 0.94 -18.52 33.81
N GLU A 77 1.76 -17.48 33.71
CA GLU A 77 2.30 -16.79 34.89
C GLU A 77 1.22 -15.95 35.59
N GLU A 78 1.09 -16.09 36.90
CA GLU A 78 0.06 -15.43 37.71
C GLU A 78 0.10 -13.91 37.55
N ILE A 79 1.29 -13.31 37.45
CA ILE A 79 1.50 -11.88 37.26
C ILE A 79 0.95 -11.39 35.91
N ASN A 80 0.75 -12.25 34.93
CA ASN A 80 0.35 -11.95 33.57
C ASN A 80 -1.14 -12.22 33.28
N GLN A 81 -1.96 -12.54 34.27
CA GLN A 81 -3.37 -12.92 34.09
C GLN A 81 -4.20 -11.86 33.35
N THR A 82 -3.88 -10.58 33.50
CA THR A 82 -4.58 -9.48 32.81
C THR A 82 -4.01 -9.14 31.44
N LEU A 83 -2.83 -9.67 31.10
CA LEU A 83 -2.09 -9.33 29.88
C LEU A 83 -2.84 -9.67 28.58
N PRO A 84 -3.51 -10.83 28.44
CA PRO A 84 -4.30 -11.11 27.23
C PRO A 84 -5.39 -10.07 26.97
N GLY A 85 -6.11 -9.66 28.00
CA GLY A 85 -7.13 -8.61 27.90
C GLY A 85 -6.54 -7.26 27.47
N TYR A 86 -5.40 -6.89 28.02
CA TYR A 86 -4.67 -5.67 27.68
C TYR A 86 -4.15 -5.70 26.23
N LEU A 87 -3.52 -6.80 25.81
CA LEU A 87 -3.07 -6.98 24.44
C LEU A 87 -4.22 -6.89 23.45
N LYS A 88 -5.36 -7.52 23.74
CA LYS A 88 -6.56 -7.43 22.92
C LYS A 88 -7.00 -5.98 22.70
N GLN A 89 -6.97 -5.15 23.73
CA GLN A 89 -7.33 -3.73 23.63
C GLN A 89 -6.31 -2.95 22.75
N ILE A 90 -5.01 -3.18 22.95
CA ILE A 90 -3.96 -2.53 22.14
C ILE A 90 -4.11 -2.88 20.67
N TYR A 91 -4.28 -4.16 20.34
CA TYR A 91 -4.44 -4.59 18.95
C TYR A 91 -5.72 -4.07 18.31
N ARG A 92 -6.83 -4.00 19.07
CA ARG A 92 -8.08 -3.38 18.59
C ARG A 92 -7.92 -1.88 18.32
N PHE A 93 -7.26 -1.18 19.22
CA PHE A 93 -6.95 0.24 19.02
C PHE A 93 -6.04 0.47 17.81
N PHE A 94 -5.00 -0.36 17.67
CA PHE A 94 -4.13 -0.34 16.47
C PHE A 94 -4.93 -0.63 15.20
N GLY A 95 -5.76 -1.66 15.19
CA GLY A 95 -6.61 -2.01 14.06
C GLY A 95 -7.58 -0.90 13.67
N LEU A 96 -8.14 -0.18 14.65
CA LEU A 96 -8.98 0.99 14.41
C LEU A 96 -8.22 2.07 13.63
N TRP A 97 -7.01 2.42 14.08
CA TRP A 97 -6.21 3.45 13.39
C TRP A 97 -5.78 3.02 11.99
N VAL A 98 -5.40 1.77 11.80
CA VAL A 98 -5.07 1.23 10.47
C VAL A 98 -6.28 1.31 9.54
N SER A 99 -7.49 0.96 10.04
CA SER A 99 -8.73 1.09 9.27
C SER A 99 -9.05 2.54 8.90
N ILE A 100 -8.90 3.47 9.83
CA ILE A 100 -9.14 4.90 9.60
C ILE A 100 -8.18 5.44 8.54
N ILE A 101 -6.90 5.09 8.60
CA ILE A 101 -5.91 5.46 7.58
C ILE A 101 -6.33 4.93 6.20
N GLY A 102 -6.77 3.67 6.13
CA GLY A 102 -7.27 3.10 4.89
C GLY A 102 -8.49 3.85 4.34
N ILE A 103 -9.44 4.22 5.21
CA ILE A 103 -10.61 5.03 4.83
C ILE A 103 -10.18 6.40 4.30
N PHE A 104 -9.24 7.08 4.94
CA PHE A 104 -8.71 8.35 4.43
C PHE A 104 -8.09 8.20 3.05
N ILE A 105 -7.24 7.18 2.85
CA ILE A 105 -6.61 6.93 1.55
C ILE A 105 -7.66 6.75 0.46
N VAL A 106 -8.66 5.87 0.67
CA VAL A 106 -9.73 5.61 -0.31
C VAL A 106 -10.58 6.85 -0.55
N SER A 107 -10.93 7.56 0.51
CA SER A 107 -11.78 8.76 0.41
C SER A 107 -11.09 9.84 -0.42
N PHE A 108 -9.84 10.17 -0.10
CA PHE A 108 -9.10 11.20 -0.83
C PHE A 108 -8.77 10.80 -2.28
N ALA A 109 -8.47 9.52 -2.53
CA ALA A 109 -8.22 9.02 -3.88
C ALA A 109 -9.46 9.12 -4.80
N LYS A 110 -10.68 9.13 -4.25
CA LYS A 110 -11.93 9.23 -5.01
C LYS A 110 -12.45 10.66 -5.19
N THR A 111 -11.86 11.64 -4.56
CA THR A 111 -12.30 13.04 -4.65
C THR A 111 -11.75 13.74 -5.88
N LYS A 112 -12.39 14.86 -6.27
CA LYS A 112 -11.86 15.75 -7.31
C LYS A 112 -10.52 16.40 -6.92
N PHE A 113 -10.18 16.43 -5.64
CA PHE A 113 -8.89 16.96 -5.17
C PHE A 113 -7.69 16.24 -5.78
N ILE A 114 -7.86 14.97 -6.19
CA ILE A 114 -6.81 14.18 -6.84
C ILE A 114 -6.36 14.78 -8.17
N GLU A 115 -7.16 15.64 -8.81
CA GLU A 115 -6.81 16.34 -10.03
C GLU A 115 -5.85 17.53 -9.79
N ASN A 116 -5.77 17.98 -8.54
CA ASN A 116 -4.78 18.97 -8.12
C ASN A 116 -3.41 18.29 -7.95
N LYS A 117 -2.43 18.70 -8.78
CA LYS A 117 -1.07 18.13 -8.77
C LYS A 117 -0.39 18.24 -7.39
N ALA A 118 -0.55 19.37 -6.69
CA ALA A 118 0.06 19.57 -5.38
C ALA A 118 -0.55 18.60 -4.34
N PHE A 119 -1.87 18.42 -4.38
CA PHE A 119 -2.56 17.47 -3.50
C PHE A 119 -2.10 16.02 -3.78
N SER A 120 -2.10 15.60 -5.04
CA SER A 120 -1.67 14.26 -5.44
C SER A 120 -0.22 13.98 -5.07
N LYS A 121 0.67 14.95 -5.24
CA LYS A 121 2.07 14.87 -4.79
C LYS A 121 2.17 14.66 -3.29
N ASN A 122 1.46 15.47 -2.49
CA ASN A 122 1.49 15.36 -1.04
C ASN A 122 0.91 14.03 -0.55
N LEU A 123 -0.19 13.56 -1.16
CA LEU A 123 -0.76 12.25 -0.86
C LEU A 123 0.25 11.12 -1.13
N LEU A 124 0.95 11.16 -2.27
CA LEU A 124 2.01 10.18 -2.57
C LEU A 124 3.16 10.25 -1.57
N ILE A 125 3.60 11.44 -1.17
CA ILE A 125 4.65 11.58 -0.14
C ILE A 125 4.19 10.92 1.16
N CYS A 126 2.97 11.21 1.63
CA CYS A 126 2.44 10.60 2.86
C CYS A 126 2.34 9.07 2.75
N ILE A 127 1.82 8.54 1.64
CA ILE A 127 1.73 7.09 1.42
C ILE A 127 3.13 6.48 1.34
N GLY A 128 4.07 7.10 0.64
CA GLY A 128 5.44 6.63 0.53
C GLY A 128 6.14 6.56 1.88
N LEU A 129 6.05 7.63 2.68
CA LEU A 129 6.60 7.65 4.04
C LEU A 129 5.99 6.53 4.90
N MET A 130 4.68 6.36 4.84
CA MET A 130 3.98 5.33 5.61
C MET A 130 4.41 3.92 5.20
N VAL A 131 4.41 3.60 3.90
CA VAL A 131 4.73 2.26 3.39
C VAL A 131 6.20 1.93 3.63
N ILE A 132 7.12 2.88 3.38
CA ILE A 132 8.57 2.66 3.55
C ILE A 132 8.90 2.52 5.03
N SER A 133 8.38 3.40 5.90
CA SER A 133 8.64 3.31 7.34
C SER A 133 8.06 2.03 7.95
N ALA A 134 6.83 1.65 7.58
CA ALA A 134 6.22 0.41 8.04
C ALA A 134 7.04 -0.83 7.64
N GLN A 135 7.48 -0.90 6.37
CA GLN A 135 8.32 -2.01 5.90
C GLN A 135 9.68 -2.03 6.59
N THR A 136 10.31 -0.88 6.76
CA THR A 136 11.60 -0.77 7.47
C THR A 136 11.45 -1.29 8.89
N MET A 137 10.43 -0.82 9.63
CA MET A 137 10.15 -1.28 10.98
C MET A 137 9.86 -2.79 11.02
N ALA A 138 9.07 -3.32 10.06
CA ALA A 138 8.79 -4.75 9.99
C ALA A 138 10.07 -5.57 9.81
N CYS A 139 10.95 -5.19 8.89
CA CYS A 139 12.22 -5.89 8.66
C CYS A 139 13.14 -5.89 9.90
N PHE A 140 13.15 -4.80 10.68
CA PHE A 140 13.99 -4.72 11.89
C PHE A 140 13.35 -5.35 13.12
N LEU A 141 12.05 -5.22 13.28
CA LEU A 141 11.37 -5.59 14.52
C LEU A 141 10.75 -6.99 14.46
N ILE A 142 10.25 -7.42 13.31
CA ILE A 142 9.49 -8.65 13.14
C ILE A 142 9.88 -9.39 11.83
N PRO A 143 11.18 -9.74 11.64
CA PRO A 143 11.67 -10.31 10.38
C PRO A 143 10.99 -11.62 9.99
N SER A 144 10.48 -12.39 10.95
CA SER A 144 9.76 -13.65 10.72
C SER A 144 8.26 -13.48 10.46
N SER A 145 7.78 -12.23 10.45
CA SER A 145 6.36 -11.94 10.24
C SER A 145 5.93 -12.15 8.79
N PRO A 146 4.77 -12.80 8.55
CA PRO A 146 4.19 -12.87 7.22
C PRO A 146 3.81 -11.50 6.64
N PHE A 147 3.63 -10.48 7.49
CA PHE A 147 3.34 -9.12 7.08
C PHE A 147 4.47 -8.45 6.27
N ILE A 148 5.71 -8.97 6.34
CA ILE A 148 6.83 -8.52 5.50
C ILE A 148 6.51 -8.66 4.01
N TYR A 149 5.90 -9.77 3.60
CA TYR A 149 5.52 -9.97 2.19
C TYR A 149 4.44 -8.98 1.75
N LEU A 150 3.51 -8.67 2.63
CA LEU A 150 2.48 -7.66 2.38
C LEU A 150 3.11 -6.26 2.26
N GLY A 151 4.10 -5.96 3.08
CA GLY A 151 4.86 -4.71 3.01
C GLY A 151 5.60 -4.55 1.68
N TRP A 152 6.26 -5.58 1.18
CA TRP A 152 6.89 -5.56 -0.15
C TRP A 152 5.85 -5.37 -1.27
N GLY A 153 4.69 -6.03 -1.18
CA GLY A 153 3.56 -5.81 -2.09
C GLY A 153 3.07 -4.35 -2.05
N SER A 154 3.03 -3.75 -0.87
CA SER A 154 2.64 -2.35 -0.69
C SER A 154 3.65 -1.38 -1.32
N ILE A 155 4.95 -1.65 -1.18
CA ILE A 155 6.01 -0.89 -1.86
C ILE A 155 5.86 -0.98 -3.37
N LEU A 156 5.62 -2.18 -3.92
CA LEU A 156 5.41 -2.36 -5.36
C LEU A 156 4.20 -1.54 -5.85
N MET A 157 3.08 -1.60 -5.14
CA MET A 157 1.90 -0.79 -5.48
C MET A 157 2.19 0.72 -5.42
N PHE A 158 2.94 1.16 -4.43
CA PHE A 158 3.39 2.55 -4.33
C PHE A 158 4.24 2.96 -5.53
N LEU A 159 5.20 2.14 -5.94
CA LEU A 159 6.06 2.41 -7.11
C LEU A 159 5.27 2.47 -8.41
N VAL A 160 4.29 1.57 -8.60
CA VAL A 160 3.37 1.62 -9.77
C VAL A 160 2.57 2.92 -9.77
N SER A 161 2.07 3.34 -8.61
CA SER A 161 1.34 4.60 -8.48
C SER A 161 2.24 5.81 -8.77
N LEU A 162 3.45 5.81 -8.25
CA LEU A 162 4.44 6.87 -8.50
C LEU A 162 4.78 6.99 -9.98
N TRP A 163 4.96 5.85 -10.66
CA TRP A 163 5.15 5.82 -12.11
C TRP A 163 3.93 6.36 -12.86
N GLY A 164 2.72 5.96 -12.47
CA GLY A 164 1.49 6.50 -13.03
C GLY A 164 1.39 8.03 -12.86
N TYR A 165 1.73 8.53 -11.67
CA TYR A 165 1.75 9.96 -11.39
C TYR A 165 2.76 10.72 -12.27
N SER A 166 3.97 10.17 -12.47
CA SER A 166 4.99 10.80 -13.32
C SER A 166 4.57 10.96 -14.79
N LYS A 167 3.59 10.19 -15.25
CA LYS A 167 3.02 10.28 -16.60
C LYS A 167 1.81 11.23 -16.70
N LEU A 168 1.28 11.71 -15.56
CA LEU A 168 0.21 12.71 -15.52
C LEU A 168 0.74 14.15 -15.53
N SER A 169 2.05 14.34 -15.34
CA SER A 169 2.73 15.65 -15.30
C SER A 169 3.08 16.20 -16.66
#